data_fb8e784345e5a229dc4be1a04eebd50f
#
_entry.id   fb8e784345e5a229dc4be1a04eebd50f
#
_cell.length_a   1.000
_cell.length_b   1.000
_cell.length_c   1.000
_cell.angle_alpha   90.00
_cell.angle_beta   90.00
_cell.angle_gamma   90.00
#
_symmetry.space_group_name_H-M   'P 1'
#
loop_
_entity.id
_entity.type
_entity.pdbx_description
1 polymer ?
#
loop_
_entity_poly.entity_id
_entity_poly.type
_entity_poly.pdbx_seq_one_letter_code
_entity_poly.pdbx_strand_id
1 'polypeptide(L)'
;MNEQFKRFVIKESKSVAKTVGKAAAAATITWALRKMVTKTPLRHVADNELGRDAVNIATSKVVDGLMSDRQKWDARDRSDQYIAKERWLATENDDVFDDAREFSPQMIPMVQVMFDRFVKEFIKVKSESNWLAGKPADIEYCLVGVGGGEVDRVRKEGSVYGYYKGRRVVISMEFNGLNGRWGTLVIASDSSPDNVNELMNDFMDYMSSNNYLKGQQVGIDGKIIENGNEVKWEDVILPDSLKGDIYSNTVGFINNIDKMKDYGIRPTRGLLWEGSPGVGKTMSSLAIANELRGKATFISVSSASLVEPEHLDMYFKMARWMAPTVLMFDDIHHMDEDIQSCMLYQMDGGNNNDGLVIIGTANDISGMDKALSNRPNRFDVVMRFPDPDLETRKTFLCSLLSFIDSDDKRIEIVNDVANRTNGLSMVHLEEIVRRARINEIVIGNDYVGYDSILSACDEVVVSYESLNKLYDQQTEHTRNRGMNVHRPLLTRAIGV
;
A
#
# COMPACT_ATOMS: atom_id res chain seq x y z
N MET A 1 -45.81 10.83 16.70
CA MET A 1 -44.48 10.88 17.37
C MET A 1 -44.64 11.71 18.63
N ASN A 2 -44.35 11.12 19.82
CA ASN A 2 -44.63 11.76 21.12
C ASN A 2 -43.68 12.99 21.30
N GLU A 3 -44.25 14.15 21.66
CA GLU A 3 -43.50 15.39 21.91
C GLU A 3 -42.37 15.22 22.94
N GLN A 4 -42.52 14.31 23.89
CA GLN A 4 -41.46 13.96 24.83
C GLN A 4 -40.24 13.30 24.18
N PHE A 5 -40.45 12.47 23.16
CA PHE A 5 -39.36 11.85 22.38
C PHE A 5 -38.58 12.89 21.56
N LYS A 6 -39.26 13.83 20.91
CA LYS A 6 -38.59 14.93 20.21
C LYS A 6 -37.73 15.78 21.15
N ARG A 7 -38.24 16.13 22.31
CA ARG A 7 -37.52 16.92 23.31
C ARG A 7 -36.31 16.16 23.88
N PHE A 8 -36.44 14.85 24.09
CA PHE A 8 -35.35 14.00 24.55
C PHE A 8 -34.22 13.94 23.50
N VAL A 9 -34.53 13.62 22.24
CA VAL A 9 -33.55 13.56 21.14
C VAL A 9 -32.83 14.90 20.97
N ILE A 10 -33.55 16.03 21.01
CA ILE A 10 -32.94 17.37 20.89
C ILE A 10 -32.01 17.70 22.07
N LYS A 11 -32.42 17.32 23.30
CA LYS A 11 -31.61 17.57 24.50
C LYS A 11 -30.31 16.75 24.49
N GLU A 12 -30.40 15.46 24.18
CA GLU A 12 -29.22 14.57 24.15
C GLU A 12 -28.27 14.88 22.98
N SER A 13 -28.82 15.27 21.82
CA SER A 13 -28.01 15.71 20.68
C SER A 13 -27.18 16.96 20.99
N LYS A 14 -27.77 17.93 21.70
CA LYS A 14 -27.04 19.13 22.14
C LYS A 14 -25.95 18.80 23.18
N SER A 15 -26.18 17.81 24.03
CA SER A 15 -25.19 17.34 25.01
C SER A 15 -23.99 16.69 24.31
N VAL A 16 -24.26 15.78 23.35
CA VAL A 16 -23.21 15.10 22.56
C VAL A 16 -22.41 16.10 21.72
N ALA A 17 -23.07 17.05 21.08
CA ALA A 17 -22.39 18.08 20.28
C ALA A 17 -21.46 18.97 21.11
N LYS A 18 -21.79 19.18 22.39
CA LYS A 18 -20.97 19.96 23.34
C LYS A 18 -19.72 19.19 23.78
N THR A 19 -19.80 17.84 23.84
CA THR A 19 -18.71 16.97 24.30
C THR A 19 -17.72 16.59 23.21
N VAL A 20 -18.19 16.42 21.97
CA VAL A 20 -17.38 15.88 20.84
C VAL A 20 -16.76 16.98 19.97
N GLY A 21 -17.13 18.23 20.18
CA GLY A 21 -16.66 19.34 19.34
C GLY A 21 -17.33 19.38 17.96
N LYS A 22 -17.49 20.59 17.44
CA LYS A 22 -18.32 20.86 16.23
C LYS A 22 -17.86 20.21 14.91
N ALA A 23 -16.65 19.68 14.86
CA ALA A 23 -15.99 19.23 13.63
C ALA A 23 -16.01 17.72 13.35
N ALA A 24 -16.26 16.86 14.36
CA ALA A 24 -16.30 15.40 14.18
C ALA A 24 -17.74 14.85 14.06
N ALA A 25 -18.66 15.67 13.55
CA ALA A 25 -19.98 15.65 14.12
C ALA A 25 -20.99 14.67 13.49
N ALA A 26 -21.13 14.55 12.17
CA ALA A 26 -22.36 13.94 11.63
C ALA A 26 -22.43 12.42 11.89
N ALA A 27 -21.41 11.65 11.53
CA ALA A 27 -21.40 10.19 11.69
C ALA A 27 -21.34 9.79 13.18
N THR A 28 -20.49 10.47 13.96
CA THR A 28 -20.29 10.20 15.38
C THR A 28 -21.53 10.57 16.19
N ILE A 29 -22.20 11.67 15.88
CA ILE A 29 -23.46 12.10 16.50
C ILE A 29 -24.58 11.12 16.16
N THR A 30 -24.70 10.71 14.90
CA THR A 30 -25.69 9.73 14.44
C THR A 30 -25.48 8.36 15.13
N TRP A 31 -24.23 7.91 15.21
CA TRP A 31 -23.86 6.67 15.91
C TRP A 31 -24.13 6.77 17.44
N ALA A 32 -23.73 7.87 18.07
CA ALA A 32 -23.95 8.08 19.50
C ALA A 32 -25.44 8.16 19.86
N LEU A 33 -26.22 8.85 19.02
CA LEU A 33 -27.67 8.93 19.18
C LEU A 33 -28.37 7.58 18.99
N ARG A 34 -27.99 6.81 17.97
CA ARG A 34 -28.47 5.43 17.79
C ARG A 34 -28.14 4.56 19.00
N LYS A 35 -26.91 4.63 19.51
CA LYS A 35 -26.47 3.84 20.69
C LYS A 35 -27.17 4.27 21.98
N MET A 36 -27.53 5.54 22.14
CA MET A 36 -28.31 6.04 23.27
C MET A 36 -29.75 5.58 23.22
N VAL A 37 -30.41 5.69 22.06
CA VAL A 37 -31.80 5.26 21.87
C VAL A 37 -31.95 3.77 22.11
N THR A 38 -30.99 2.94 21.71
CA THR A 38 -31.02 1.47 21.96
C THR A 38 -30.86 1.09 23.44
N LYS A 39 -30.35 2.01 24.28
CA LYS A 39 -30.16 1.78 25.73
C LYS A 39 -31.26 2.37 26.61
N THR A 40 -32.30 2.96 26.03
CA THR A 40 -33.41 3.59 26.77
C THR A 40 -34.68 2.74 26.72
N PRO A 41 -35.67 3.00 27.61
CA PRO A 41 -36.99 2.35 27.54
C PRO A 41 -37.74 2.53 26.24
N LEU A 42 -37.25 3.42 25.36
CA LEU A 42 -37.80 3.72 24.02
C LEU A 42 -37.29 2.79 22.92
N ARG A 43 -36.51 1.77 23.24
CA ARG A 43 -35.96 0.78 22.29
C ARG A 43 -37.03 0.17 21.38
N HIS A 44 -38.20 -0.18 21.95
CA HIS A 44 -39.30 -0.77 21.17
C HIS A 44 -39.91 0.17 20.11
N VAL A 45 -39.73 1.49 20.26
CA VAL A 45 -40.20 2.48 19.27
C VAL A 45 -39.17 2.65 18.15
N ALA A 46 -37.89 2.47 18.49
CA ALA A 46 -36.79 2.61 17.50
C ALA A 46 -36.59 1.35 16.63
N ASP A 47 -37.09 0.20 17.08
CA ASP A 47 -36.93 -1.08 16.35
C ASP A 47 -37.96 -1.26 15.23
N ASN A 48 -39.05 -0.46 15.17
CA ASN A 48 -40.01 -0.45 14.09
C ASN A 48 -39.56 0.46 12.94
N GLU A 49 -39.92 0.12 11.70
CA GLU A 49 -39.56 0.87 10.48
C GLU A 49 -39.93 2.37 10.58
N LEU A 50 -41.15 2.69 11.04
CA LEU A 50 -41.61 4.06 11.33
C LEU A 50 -40.76 4.76 12.42
N GLY A 51 -40.23 4.01 13.37
CA GLY A 51 -39.37 4.55 14.43
C GLY A 51 -37.97 4.86 13.92
N ARG A 52 -37.43 4.04 13.03
CA ARG A 52 -36.13 4.25 12.37
C ARG A 52 -36.17 5.48 11.48
N ASP A 53 -37.21 5.66 10.69
CA ASP A 53 -37.41 6.84 9.84
C ASP A 53 -37.56 8.09 10.67
N ALA A 54 -38.30 8.04 11.78
CA ALA A 54 -38.47 9.18 12.67
C ALA A 54 -37.15 9.56 13.39
N VAL A 55 -36.31 8.58 13.74
CA VAL A 55 -34.96 8.82 14.30
C VAL A 55 -34.05 9.42 13.25
N ASN A 56 -34.10 8.91 12.01
CA ASN A 56 -33.30 9.43 10.88
C ASN A 56 -33.69 10.88 10.51
N ILE A 57 -34.98 11.19 10.46
CA ILE A 57 -35.49 12.56 10.19
C ILE A 57 -35.14 13.51 11.34
N ALA A 58 -35.22 13.05 12.59
CA ALA A 58 -34.87 13.89 13.74
C ALA A 58 -33.34 14.11 13.84
N THR A 59 -32.53 13.10 13.54
CA THR A 59 -31.07 13.23 13.45
C THR A 59 -30.64 14.13 12.30
N SER A 60 -31.25 14.00 11.13
CA SER A 60 -31.00 14.89 9.99
C SER A 60 -31.26 16.35 10.36
N LYS A 61 -32.44 16.67 10.92
CA LYS A 61 -32.75 18.03 11.34
C LYS A 61 -31.84 18.61 12.43
N VAL A 62 -31.32 17.75 13.32
CA VAL A 62 -30.38 18.19 14.35
C VAL A 62 -28.97 18.40 13.74
N VAL A 63 -28.56 17.53 12.84
CA VAL A 63 -27.30 17.67 12.10
C VAL A 63 -27.35 18.94 11.25
N ASP A 64 -28.44 19.19 10.54
CA ASP A 64 -28.66 20.42 9.75
C ASP A 64 -28.65 21.69 10.61
N GLY A 65 -29.17 21.61 11.84
CA GLY A 65 -29.14 22.70 12.81
C GLY A 65 -27.82 22.92 13.51
N LEU A 66 -26.93 21.91 13.48
CA LEU A 66 -25.57 21.94 14.08
C LEU A 66 -24.49 22.21 13.04
N MET A 67 -24.84 22.21 11.75
CA MET A 67 -23.91 22.59 10.69
C MET A 67 -23.40 24.01 10.99
N SER A 68 -22.07 24.11 11.06
CA SER A 68 -21.40 25.41 11.16
C SER A 68 -21.71 26.25 9.92
N ASP A 69 -21.63 27.56 10.03
CA ASP A 69 -21.77 28.46 8.87
C ASP A 69 -20.83 28.03 7.74
N ARG A 70 -19.65 27.47 8.04
CA ARG A 70 -18.73 26.89 7.07
C ARG A 70 -19.31 25.68 6.33
N GLN A 71 -20.04 24.78 7.00
CA GLN A 71 -20.69 23.62 6.35
C GLN A 71 -21.92 24.03 5.52
N LYS A 72 -22.63 25.08 5.91
CA LYS A 72 -23.66 25.72 5.06
C LYS A 72 -23.04 26.42 3.87
N TRP A 73 -21.84 26.96 4.04
CA TRP A 73 -21.03 27.52 2.96
C TRP A 73 -20.56 26.45 1.99
N ASP A 74 -20.02 25.32 2.46
CA ASP A 74 -19.61 24.19 1.63
C ASP A 74 -20.78 23.63 0.80
N ALA A 75 -21.98 23.58 1.37
CA ALA A 75 -23.19 23.18 0.64
C ALA A 75 -23.63 24.22 -0.41
N ARG A 76 -23.47 25.52 -0.11
CA ARG A 76 -23.68 26.61 -1.06
C ARG A 76 -22.65 26.62 -2.17
N ASP A 77 -21.40 26.41 -1.82
CA ASP A 77 -20.28 26.29 -2.74
C ASP A 77 -20.52 25.22 -3.79
N ARG A 78 -20.95 24.04 -3.36
CA ARG A 78 -21.29 22.95 -4.27
C ARG A 78 -22.44 23.33 -5.21
N SER A 79 -23.43 24.08 -4.73
CA SER A 79 -24.53 24.53 -5.58
C SER A 79 -24.08 25.58 -6.61
N ASP A 80 -23.20 26.51 -6.23
CA ASP A 80 -22.69 27.53 -7.14
C ASP A 80 -21.71 26.95 -8.18
N GLN A 81 -20.91 25.99 -7.78
CA GLN A 81 -20.06 25.21 -8.68
C GLN A 81 -20.92 24.40 -9.66
N TYR A 82 -21.99 23.77 -9.17
CA TYR A 82 -22.95 23.04 -9.98
C TYR A 82 -23.65 23.99 -10.99
N ILE A 83 -24.08 25.16 -10.57
CA ILE A 83 -24.68 26.18 -11.43
C ILE A 83 -23.70 26.69 -12.49
N ALA A 84 -22.42 26.87 -12.14
CA ALA A 84 -21.38 27.25 -13.10
C ALA A 84 -21.16 26.16 -14.15
N LYS A 85 -21.16 24.90 -13.72
CA LYS A 85 -21.06 23.70 -14.54
C LYS A 85 -22.26 23.61 -15.50
N GLU A 86 -23.48 23.75 -14.99
CA GLU A 86 -24.71 23.82 -15.81
C GLU A 86 -24.68 24.95 -16.81
N ARG A 87 -24.31 26.18 -16.41
CA ARG A 87 -24.19 27.33 -17.33
C ARG A 87 -23.20 27.10 -18.46
N TRP A 88 -22.08 26.43 -18.19
CA TRP A 88 -21.10 26.11 -19.23
C TRP A 88 -21.63 25.05 -20.19
N LEU A 89 -22.26 24.02 -19.64
CA LEU A 89 -22.85 22.92 -20.41
C LEU A 89 -24.17 23.26 -21.02
N ALA A 90 -24.78 24.46 -20.71
CA ALA A 90 -26.14 24.87 -21.04
C ALA A 90 -26.62 24.30 -22.37
N THR A 91 -27.53 23.36 -22.28
CA THR A 91 -28.30 22.82 -23.39
C THR A 91 -29.69 23.40 -23.32
N GLU A 92 -30.37 23.49 -24.47
CA GLU A 92 -31.78 23.92 -24.52
C GLU A 92 -32.72 22.98 -23.74
N ASN A 93 -32.22 21.82 -23.24
CA ASN A 93 -33.00 20.75 -22.61
C ASN A 93 -32.58 20.41 -21.17
N ASP A 94 -31.75 21.18 -20.49
CA ASP A 94 -31.35 21.04 -19.07
C ASP A 94 -30.73 19.68 -18.64
N ASP A 95 -30.41 18.78 -19.55
CA ASP A 95 -29.83 17.48 -19.21
C ASP A 95 -28.30 17.56 -19.17
N VAL A 96 -27.73 17.59 -17.97
CA VAL A 96 -26.31 17.43 -17.71
C VAL A 96 -26.04 16.01 -17.26
N PHE A 97 -25.23 15.30 -18.02
CA PHE A 97 -24.81 13.94 -17.69
C PHE A 97 -23.42 13.96 -17.05
N ASP A 98 -23.22 13.23 -15.96
CA ASP A 98 -21.93 13.10 -15.31
C ASP A 98 -21.61 11.65 -14.91
N ASP A 99 -20.33 11.33 -14.83
CA ASP A 99 -19.78 10.13 -14.22
C ASP A 99 -18.64 10.51 -13.28
N ALA A 100 -18.48 9.77 -12.22
CA ALA A 100 -17.48 10.01 -11.19
C ALA A 100 -16.68 8.74 -10.87
N ARG A 101 -15.39 8.92 -10.66
CA ARG A 101 -14.49 7.86 -10.20
C ARG A 101 -13.75 8.30 -8.96
N GLU A 102 -13.76 7.46 -7.93
CA GLU A 102 -13.04 7.70 -6.69
C GLU A 102 -11.68 7.01 -6.69
N PHE A 103 -10.69 7.73 -6.17
CA PHE A 103 -9.31 7.27 -6.07
C PHE A 103 -8.83 7.39 -4.63
N SER A 104 -8.13 6.36 -4.18
CA SER A 104 -7.50 6.37 -2.86
C SER A 104 -6.39 7.42 -2.76
N PRO A 105 -6.05 7.87 -1.54
CA PRO A 105 -5.04 8.90 -1.33
C PRO A 105 -3.69 8.61 -2.00
N GLN A 106 -3.29 7.34 -2.01
CA GLN A 106 -2.01 6.90 -2.59
C GLN A 106 -2.00 7.00 -4.13
N MET A 107 -3.17 7.00 -4.76
CA MET A 107 -3.32 7.14 -6.21
C MET A 107 -3.43 8.60 -6.65
N ILE A 108 -3.74 9.50 -5.74
CA ILE A 108 -3.99 10.92 -6.06
C ILE A 108 -2.83 11.56 -6.83
N PRO A 109 -1.54 11.44 -6.42
CA PRO A 109 -0.45 12.04 -7.15
C PRO A 109 -0.36 11.55 -8.61
N MET A 110 -0.57 10.26 -8.81
CA MET A 110 -0.59 9.66 -10.15
C MET A 110 -1.75 10.20 -10.98
N VAL A 111 -2.96 10.19 -10.42
CA VAL A 111 -4.16 10.68 -11.13
C VAL A 111 -4.02 12.16 -11.47
N GLN A 112 -3.46 12.99 -10.60
CA GLN A 112 -3.20 14.41 -10.86
C GLN A 112 -2.25 14.61 -12.05
N VAL A 113 -1.15 13.87 -12.11
CA VAL A 113 -0.22 13.94 -13.24
C VAL A 113 -0.89 13.51 -14.53
N MET A 114 -1.59 12.38 -14.51
CA MET A 114 -2.25 11.84 -15.70
C MET A 114 -3.40 12.72 -16.17
N PHE A 115 -4.18 13.28 -15.23
CA PHE A 115 -5.21 14.26 -15.52
C PHE A 115 -4.64 15.51 -16.20
N ASP A 116 -3.60 16.09 -15.65
CA ASP A 116 -3.00 17.30 -16.18
C ASP A 116 -2.40 17.08 -17.59
N ARG A 117 -1.75 15.94 -17.80
CA ARG A 117 -1.24 15.53 -19.12
C ARG A 117 -2.37 15.30 -20.13
N PHE A 118 -3.42 14.57 -19.73
CA PHE A 118 -4.59 14.32 -20.58
C PHE A 118 -5.29 15.62 -20.98
N VAL A 119 -5.50 16.52 -20.02
CA VAL A 119 -6.09 17.82 -20.31
C VAL A 119 -5.26 18.62 -21.30
N LYS A 120 -3.94 18.66 -21.12
CA LYS A 120 -3.04 19.37 -22.06
C LYS A 120 -3.07 18.80 -23.48
N GLU A 121 -3.24 17.50 -23.60
CA GLU A 121 -3.18 16.81 -24.90
C GLU A 121 -4.51 16.78 -25.64
N PHE A 122 -5.62 16.53 -24.94
CA PHE A 122 -6.90 16.21 -25.57
C PHE A 122 -7.99 17.25 -25.37
N ILE A 123 -7.85 18.15 -24.38
CA ILE A 123 -8.90 19.11 -24.06
C ILE A 123 -8.53 20.50 -24.59
N LYS A 124 -9.40 21.04 -25.43
CA LYS A 124 -9.30 22.45 -25.82
C LYS A 124 -9.85 23.33 -24.70
N VAL A 125 -9.00 23.64 -23.73
CA VAL A 125 -9.36 24.41 -22.55
C VAL A 125 -9.88 25.80 -22.90
N LYS A 126 -10.96 26.23 -22.27
CA LYS A 126 -11.55 27.56 -22.39
C LYS A 126 -11.40 28.37 -21.10
N SER A 127 -11.64 27.73 -19.98
CA SER A 127 -11.45 28.33 -18.65
C SER A 127 -11.16 27.24 -17.65
N GLU A 128 -10.59 27.66 -16.55
CA GLU A 128 -10.28 26.82 -15.39
C GLU A 128 -10.72 27.57 -14.14
N SER A 129 -11.24 26.86 -13.15
CA SER A 129 -11.58 27.45 -11.87
C SER A 129 -11.46 26.46 -10.74
N ASN A 130 -11.08 26.95 -9.60
CA ASN A 130 -11.31 26.30 -8.31
C ASN A 130 -12.39 27.09 -7.56
N TRP A 131 -13.07 26.44 -6.63
CA TRP A 131 -14.10 27.09 -5.81
C TRP A 131 -13.67 27.05 -4.35
N LEU A 132 -13.23 28.20 -3.84
CA LEU A 132 -12.89 28.37 -2.44
C LEU A 132 -13.93 29.28 -1.79
N ALA A 133 -14.62 28.75 -0.79
CA ALA A 133 -15.58 29.50 0.01
C ALA A 133 -16.67 30.24 -0.80
N GLY A 134 -17.24 29.58 -1.84
CA GLY A 134 -18.34 30.13 -2.65
C GLY A 134 -17.94 31.16 -3.70
N LYS A 135 -16.65 31.27 -3.98
CA LYS A 135 -16.15 32.19 -5.00
C LYS A 135 -15.22 31.47 -5.97
N PRO A 136 -15.30 31.82 -7.28
CA PRO A 136 -14.29 31.37 -8.22
C PRO A 136 -12.90 31.79 -7.72
N ALA A 137 -11.98 30.82 -7.68
CA ALA A 137 -10.59 31.04 -7.31
C ALA A 137 -9.69 30.49 -8.42
N ASP A 138 -8.44 30.91 -8.40
CA ASP A 138 -7.43 30.34 -9.28
C ASP A 138 -7.14 28.89 -8.88
N ILE A 139 -6.83 28.08 -9.90
CA ILE A 139 -6.42 26.69 -9.65
C ILE A 139 -5.09 26.68 -8.90
N GLU A 140 -5.06 25.91 -7.80
CA GLU A 140 -3.85 25.59 -7.11
C GLU A 140 -3.06 24.50 -7.86
N TYR A 141 -1.73 24.66 -7.87
CA TYR A 141 -0.82 23.68 -8.44
C TYR A 141 0.06 23.07 -7.36
N CYS A 142 0.40 21.79 -7.53
CA CYS A 142 1.39 21.11 -6.72
C CYS A 142 2.51 20.54 -7.62
N LEU A 143 3.62 20.16 -6.98
CA LEU A 143 4.74 19.50 -7.65
C LEU A 143 4.68 18.01 -7.32
N VAL A 144 4.73 17.17 -8.34
CA VAL A 144 4.74 15.71 -8.20
C VAL A 144 6.00 15.18 -8.88
N GLY A 145 6.80 14.40 -8.16
CA GLY A 145 7.97 13.72 -8.72
C GLY A 145 7.52 12.64 -9.71
N VAL A 146 8.07 12.66 -10.91
CA VAL A 146 7.73 11.72 -11.98
C VAL A 146 8.90 10.79 -12.34
N GLY A 147 9.97 10.82 -11.54
CA GLY A 147 11.16 9.98 -11.68
C GLY A 147 12.33 10.68 -12.36
N GLY A 148 13.54 10.15 -12.16
CA GLY A 148 14.76 10.71 -12.75
C GLY A 148 15.12 12.11 -12.22
N GLY A 149 14.63 12.50 -11.05
CA GLY A 149 14.79 13.85 -10.51
C GLY A 149 13.87 14.90 -11.13
N GLU A 150 12.99 14.48 -12.04
CA GLU A 150 12.03 15.37 -12.68
C GLU A 150 10.77 15.55 -11.83
N VAL A 151 10.17 16.74 -11.93
CA VAL A 151 8.91 17.07 -11.26
C VAL A 151 7.94 17.70 -12.25
N ASP A 152 6.69 17.21 -12.24
CA ASP A 152 5.60 17.86 -12.98
C ASP A 152 4.86 18.85 -12.06
N ARG A 153 4.59 20.03 -12.59
CA ARG A 153 3.65 20.98 -11.99
C ARG A 153 2.25 20.66 -12.47
N VAL A 154 1.43 20.14 -11.58
CA VAL A 154 0.10 19.64 -11.89
C VAL A 154 -0.98 20.33 -11.10
N ARG A 155 -2.22 20.36 -11.63
CA ARG A 155 -3.38 20.86 -10.91
C ARG A 155 -3.62 20.02 -9.67
N LYS A 156 -3.74 20.68 -8.54
CA LYS A 156 -4.02 20.03 -7.27
C LYS A 156 -5.48 19.59 -7.21
N GLU A 157 -6.38 20.54 -7.44
CA GLU A 157 -7.83 20.35 -7.50
C GLU A 157 -8.45 21.45 -8.35
N GLY A 158 -9.71 21.27 -8.75
CA GLY A 158 -10.48 22.24 -9.52
C GLY A 158 -11.09 21.67 -10.79
N SER A 159 -11.77 22.54 -11.54
CA SER A 159 -12.53 22.20 -12.73
C SER A 159 -11.94 22.82 -13.98
N VAL A 160 -11.86 22.05 -15.02
CA VAL A 160 -11.46 22.45 -16.38
C VAL A 160 -12.69 22.46 -17.27
N TYR A 161 -12.96 23.58 -17.88
CA TYR A 161 -14.05 23.80 -18.83
C TYR A 161 -13.47 23.87 -20.24
N GLY A 162 -13.93 22.99 -21.12
CA GLY A 162 -13.32 22.90 -22.44
C GLY A 162 -14.14 22.12 -23.45
N TYR A 163 -13.48 21.72 -24.52
CA TYR A 163 -14.06 20.89 -25.57
C TYR A 163 -13.24 19.61 -25.74
N TYR A 164 -13.94 18.49 -25.76
CA TYR A 164 -13.42 17.19 -26.12
C TYR A 164 -14.11 16.67 -27.37
N LYS A 165 -13.37 16.32 -28.42
CA LYS A 165 -13.94 15.90 -29.73
C LYS A 165 -15.07 16.82 -30.23
N GLY A 166 -14.94 18.14 -29.98
CA GLY A 166 -15.91 19.16 -30.40
C GLY A 166 -17.12 19.37 -29.48
N ARG A 167 -17.25 18.61 -28.39
CA ARG A 167 -18.37 18.69 -27.43
C ARG A 167 -17.90 19.39 -26.16
N ARG A 168 -18.83 20.13 -25.52
CA ARG A 168 -18.52 20.79 -24.25
C ARG A 168 -18.39 19.77 -23.15
N VAL A 169 -17.33 19.91 -22.35
CA VAL A 169 -17.07 19.05 -21.19
C VAL A 169 -16.62 19.88 -20.00
N VAL A 170 -16.89 19.36 -18.82
CA VAL A 170 -16.29 19.80 -17.56
C VAL A 170 -15.62 18.60 -16.95
N ILE A 171 -14.34 18.76 -16.63
CA ILE A 171 -13.59 17.71 -15.94
C ILE A 171 -13.10 18.31 -14.63
N SER A 172 -13.51 17.74 -13.52
CA SER A 172 -13.20 18.23 -12.17
C SER A 172 -12.43 17.20 -11.39
N MET A 173 -11.39 17.64 -10.68
CA MET A 173 -10.77 16.86 -9.64
C MET A 173 -11.08 17.49 -8.29
N GLU A 174 -11.67 16.71 -7.40
CA GLU A 174 -12.14 17.16 -6.10
C GLU A 174 -11.60 16.24 -5.01
N PHE A 175 -11.22 16.80 -3.85
CA PHE A 175 -10.86 16.01 -2.68
C PHE A 175 -12.07 15.92 -1.75
N ASN A 176 -12.60 14.71 -1.63
CA ASN A 176 -13.77 14.41 -0.79
C ASN A 176 -13.34 13.78 0.54
N GLY A 177 -14.01 14.21 1.61
CA GLY A 177 -13.86 13.67 2.96
C GLY A 177 -13.42 14.72 3.97
N LEU A 178 -13.85 14.53 5.20
CA LEU A 178 -13.55 15.41 6.36
C LEU A 178 -12.03 15.55 6.63
N ASN A 179 -11.20 14.72 5.99
CA ASN A 179 -9.74 14.71 6.11
C ASN A 179 -9.02 14.75 4.75
N GLY A 180 -9.70 15.06 3.64
CA GLY A 180 -9.07 15.10 2.30
C GLY A 180 -8.48 13.76 1.83
N ARG A 181 -9.08 12.62 2.26
CA ARG A 181 -8.48 11.30 2.04
C ARG A 181 -8.79 10.65 0.71
N TRP A 182 -9.81 11.10 -0.03
CA TRP A 182 -10.22 10.51 -1.30
C TRP A 182 -10.26 11.58 -2.38
N GLY A 183 -9.74 11.26 -3.55
CA GLY A 183 -9.87 12.11 -4.73
C GLY A 183 -11.02 11.59 -5.60
N THR A 184 -11.85 12.50 -6.11
CA THR A 184 -12.90 12.18 -7.07
C THR A 184 -12.63 12.91 -8.37
N LEU A 185 -12.58 12.16 -9.47
CA LEU A 185 -12.61 12.70 -10.81
C LEU A 185 -14.07 12.68 -11.29
N VAL A 186 -14.59 13.84 -11.64
CA VAL A 186 -15.95 13.99 -12.19
C VAL A 186 -15.84 14.50 -13.62
N ILE A 187 -16.49 13.81 -14.54
CA ILE A 187 -16.62 14.22 -15.94
C ILE A 187 -18.08 14.50 -16.22
N ALA A 188 -18.35 15.64 -16.84
CA ALA A 188 -19.71 16.01 -17.26
C ALA A 188 -19.71 16.51 -18.70
N SER A 189 -20.82 16.26 -19.40
CA SER A 189 -21.04 16.68 -20.79
C SER A 189 -22.49 17.12 -21.02
N ASP A 190 -22.68 17.92 -22.08
CA ASP A 190 -23.96 18.47 -22.50
C ASP A 190 -24.76 17.59 -23.45
N SER A 191 -24.21 16.46 -23.90
CA SER A 191 -24.77 15.82 -25.10
C SER A 191 -25.45 14.48 -24.87
N SER A 192 -24.87 13.59 -24.07
CA SER A 192 -25.45 12.28 -23.72
C SER A 192 -24.60 11.53 -22.68
N PRO A 193 -25.17 10.52 -21.98
CA PRO A 193 -24.41 9.64 -21.12
C PRO A 193 -23.28 8.93 -21.84
N ASP A 194 -23.46 8.58 -23.12
CA ASP A 194 -22.45 7.88 -23.92
C ASP A 194 -21.16 8.72 -24.08
N ASN A 195 -21.30 10.04 -24.20
CA ASN A 195 -20.15 10.94 -24.31
C ASN A 195 -19.34 11.04 -23.03
N VAL A 196 -20.01 11.00 -21.89
CA VAL A 196 -19.37 10.98 -20.56
C VAL A 196 -18.62 9.67 -20.39
N ASN A 197 -19.26 8.55 -20.72
CA ASN A 197 -18.65 7.23 -20.67
C ASN A 197 -17.45 7.11 -21.65
N GLU A 198 -17.57 7.62 -22.87
CA GLU A 198 -16.48 7.65 -23.85
C GLU A 198 -15.27 8.40 -23.29
N LEU A 199 -15.47 9.63 -22.79
CA LEU A 199 -14.39 10.44 -22.25
C LEU A 199 -13.77 9.82 -21.00
N MET A 200 -14.58 9.24 -20.11
CA MET A 200 -14.11 8.54 -18.93
C MET A 200 -13.24 7.33 -19.33
N ASN A 201 -13.71 6.51 -20.28
CA ASN A 201 -12.97 5.36 -20.77
C ASN A 201 -11.67 5.78 -21.45
N ASP A 202 -11.70 6.80 -22.31
CA ASP A 202 -10.50 7.33 -22.98
C ASP A 202 -9.47 7.86 -21.96
N PHE A 203 -9.92 8.49 -20.87
CA PHE A 203 -9.04 8.90 -19.78
C PHE A 203 -8.46 7.71 -19.00
N MET A 204 -9.29 6.70 -18.70
CA MET A 204 -8.82 5.49 -18.00
C MET A 204 -7.82 4.69 -18.86
N ASP A 205 -8.07 4.60 -20.17
CA ASP A 205 -7.16 3.96 -21.13
C ASP A 205 -5.86 4.76 -21.27
N TYR A 206 -5.95 6.08 -21.28
CA TYR A 206 -4.78 6.96 -21.27
C TYR A 206 -3.93 6.78 -20.02
N MET A 207 -4.59 6.77 -18.84
CA MET A 207 -3.91 6.47 -17.57
C MET A 207 -3.23 5.11 -17.59
N SER A 208 -3.93 4.11 -18.11
CA SER A 208 -3.37 2.76 -18.19
C SER A 208 -2.17 2.68 -19.15
N SER A 209 -2.21 3.41 -20.27
CA SER A 209 -1.18 3.33 -21.31
C SER A 209 0.04 4.21 -21.05
N ASN A 210 -0.17 5.40 -20.46
CA ASN A 210 0.83 6.46 -20.32
C ASN A 210 1.28 6.71 -18.87
N ASN A 211 0.97 5.81 -17.95
CA ASN A 211 1.29 5.97 -16.54
C ASN A 211 2.81 6.02 -16.32
N TYR A 212 3.30 7.13 -15.77
CA TYR A 212 4.72 7.34 -15.49
C TYR A 212 5.30 6.42 -14.41
N LEU A 213 4.43 5.78 -13.61
CA LEU A 213 4.85 4.78 -12.61
C LEU A 213 5.14 3.41 -13.22
N LYS A 214 4.72 3.17 -14.49
CA LYS A 214 5.00 1.89 -15.15
C LYS A 214 6.49 1.64 -15.30
N GLY A 215 6.90 0.43 -14.95
CA GLY A 215 8.30 0.05 -14.97
C GLY A 215 9.17 0.65 -13.87
N GLN A 216 8.56 1.31 -12.89
CA GLN A 216 9.26 1.91 -11.75
C GLN A 216 9.08 1.08 -10.47
N GLN A 217 9.94 1.35 -9.48
CA GLN A 217 9.68 0.92 -8.10
C GLN A 217 8.79 1.95 -7.43
N VAL A 218 7.65 1.50 -6.89
CA VAL A 218 6.62 2.36 -6.31
C VAL A 218 6.44 2.03 -4.84
N GLY A 219 6.52 3.05 -3.99
CA GLY A 219 6.30 2.94 -2.56
C GLY A 219 4.82 2.86 -2.18
N ILE A 220 4.58 2.61 -0.89
CA ILE A 220 3.23 2.54 -0.31
C ILE A 220 2.45 3.86 -0.41
N ASP A 221 3.13 4.98 -0.60
CA ASP A 221 2.56 6.31 -0.77
C ASP A 221 2.28 6.67 -2.25
N GLY A 222 2.44 5.70 -3.17
CA GLY A 222 2.23 5.89 -4.60
C GLY A 222 3.33 6.70 -5.31
N LYS A 223 4.47 6.91 -4.66
CA LYS A 223 5.60 7.63 -5.24
C LYS A 223 6.69 6.69 -5.74
N ILE A 224 7.49 7.18 -6.70
CA ILE A 224 8.66 6.46 -7.17
C ILE A 224 9.73 6.44 -6.07
N ILE A 225 10.30 5.27 -5.84
CA ILE A 225 11.47 5.09 -4.98
C ILE A 225 12.71 5.35 -5.84
N GLU A 226 13.29 6.55 -5.75
CA GLU A 226 14.40 6.99 -6.60
C GLU A 226 15.72 6.44 -6.12
N ASN A 227 16.11 5.99 -5.15
CA ASN A 227 17.45 5.55 -4.72
C ASN A 227 17.42 4.22 -3.98
N GLY A 228 16.74 3.24 -4.53
CA GLY A 228 16.93 1.88 -4.06
C GLY A 228 18.40 1.48 -4.23
N ASN A 229 18.99 0.86 -3.22
CA ASN A 229 20.30 0.23 -3.36
C ASN A 229 20.32 -0.55 -4.67
N GLU A 230 21.31 -0.30 -5.53
CA GLU A 230 21.49 -1.03 -6.79
C GLU A 230 21.94 -2.47 -6.48
N VAL A 231 21.05 -3.25 -5.88
CA VAL A 231 21.28 -4.67 -5.67
C VAL A 231 21.15 -5.36 -7.01
N LYS A 232 22.22 -5.97 -7.48
CA LYS A 232 22.24 -6.78 -8.68
C LYS A 232 21.87 -8.22 -8.35
N TRP A 233 21.45 -8.96 -9.37
CA TRP A 233 21.12 -10.37 -9.21
C TRP A 233 22.35 -11.21 -8.78
N GLU A 234 23.55 -10.79 -9.19
CA GLU A 234 24.82 -11.38 -8.80
C GLU A 234 25.10 -11.24 -7.29
N ASP A 235 24.65 -10.15 -6.68
CA ASP A 235 24.88 -9.87 -5.26
C ASP A 235 24.02 -10.74 -4.34
N VAL A 236 22.97 -11.37 -4.88
CA VAL A 236 22.09 -12.26 -4.12
C VAL A 236 22.78 -13.60 -3.91
N ILE A 237 23.10 -13.92 -2.67
CA ILE A 237 23.77 -15.17 -2.31
C ILE A 237 22.71 -16.16 -1.80
N LEU A 238 22.36 -17.10 -2.66
CA LEU A 238 21.41 -18.19 -2.42
C LEU A 238 21.88 -19.44 -3.17
N PRO A 239 21.38 -20.65 -2.80
CA PRO A 239 21.60 -21.85 -3.61
C PRO A 239 21.16 -21.63 -5.07
N ASP A 240 21.97 -22.07 -6.03
CA ASP A 240 21.74 -21.84 -7.47
C ASP A 240 20.36 -22.31 -7.94
N SER A 241 19.88 -23.45 -7.42
CA SER A 241 18.55 -23.99 -7.74
C SER A 241 17.44 -23.01 -7.32
N LEU A 242 17.49 -22.50 -6.08
CA LEU A 242 16.51 -21.54 -5.59
C LEU A 242 16.60 -20.22 -6.35
N LYS A 243 17.81 -19.75 -6.63
CA LYS A 243 18.07 -18.54 -7.41
C LYS A 243 17.47 -18.65 -8.82
N GLY A 244 17.64 -19.82 -9.47
CA GLY A 244 17.04 -20.13 -10.76
C GLY A 244 15.51 -20.20 -10.73
N ASP A 245 14.95 -20.81 -9.68
CA ASP A 245 13.51 -20.89 -9.49
C ASP A 245 12.87 -19.52 -9.26
N ILE A 246 13.47 -18.68 -8.44
CA ILE A 246 13.02 -17.29 -8.22
C ILE A 246 13.05 -16.52 -9.54
N TYR A 247 14.18 -16.56 -10.25
CA TYR A 247 14.34 -15.86 -11.53
C TYR A 247 13.30 -16.30 -12.55
N SER A 248 13.11 -17.61 -12.71
CA SER A 248 12.16 -18.17 -13.68
C SER A 248 10.71 -17.78 -13.40
N ASN A 249 10.32 -17.78 -12.11
CA ASN A 249 8.95 -17.46 -11.71
C ASN A 249 8.67 -15.96 -11.55
N THR A 250 9.67 -15.10 -11.67
CA THR A 250 9.54 -13.63 -11.60
C THR A 250 9.97 -12.98 -12.92
N VAL A 251 11.25 -12.78 -13.12
CA VAL A 251 11.80 -12.10 -14.31
C VAL A 251 11.48 -12.89 -15.58
N GLY A 252 11.72 -14.21 -15.57
CA GLY A 252 11.40 -15.10 -16.68
C GLY A 252 9.91 -15.11 -17.00
N PHE A 253 9.06 -15.11 -15.98
CA PHE A 253 7.61 -15.05 -16.15
C PHE A 253 7.17 -13.74 -16.81
N ILE A 254 7.59 -12.58 -16.28
CA ILE A 254 7.26 -11.26 -16.81
C ILE A 254 7.71 -11.12 -18.27
N ASN A 255 8.91 -11.58 -18.60
CA ASN A 255 9.46 -11.50 -19.97
C ASN A 255 8.70 -12.37 -21.00
N ASN A 256 7.84 -13.30 -20.56
CA ASN A 256 7.11 -14.21 -21.44
C ASN A 256 5.59 -14.06 -21.35
N ILE A 257 5.06 -12.99 -20.76
CA ILE A 257 3.61 -12.76 -20.61
C ILE A 257 2.86 -12.85 -21.94
N ASP A 258 3.36 -12.24 -23.00
CA ASP A 258 2.70 -12.24 -24.32
C ASP A 258 2.63 -13.65 -24.90
N LYS A 259 3.72 -14.41 -24.81
CA LYS A 259 3.71 -15.82 -25.24
C LYS A 259 2.70 -16.65 -24.46
N MET A 260 2.55 -16.43 -23.16
CA MET A 260 1.56 -17.14 -22.35
C MET A 260 0.14 -16.85 -22.84
N LYS A 261 -0.16 -15.59 -23.17
CA LYS A 261 -1.44 -15.19 -23.75
C LYS A 261 -1.70 -15.87 -25.09
N ASP A 262 -0.68 -15.95 -25.96
CA ASP A 262 -0.77 -16.63 -27.26
C ASP A 262 -1.11 -18.12 -27.12
N TYR A 263 -0.65 -18.75 -26.04
CA TYR A 263 -0.97 -20.14 -25.71
C TYR A 263 -2.27 -20.30 -24.90
N GLY A 264 -3.02 -19.23 -24.66
CA GLY A 264 -4.23 -19.23 -23.83
C GLY A 264 -3.97 -19.48 -22.34
N ILE A 265 -2.74 -19.27 -21.88
CA ILE A 265 -2.36 -19.40 -20.47
C ILE A 265 -2.57 -18.04 -19.81
N ARG A 266 -3.30 -18.05 -18.71
CA ARG A 266 -3.52 -16.84 -17.90
C ARG A 266 -2.20 -16.39 -17.27
N PRO A 267 -1.71 -15.17 -17.57
CA PRO A 267 -0.41 -14.73 -17.09
C PRO A 267 -0.50 -14.09 -15.68
N THR A 268 -0.84 -14.92 -14.71
CA THR A 268 -0.86 -14.55 -13.28
C THR A 268 -0.05 -15.56 -12.49
N ARG A 269 0.76 -15.10 -11.53
CA ARG A 269 1.61 -15.98 -10.72
C ARG A 269 1.58 -15.56 -9.27
N GLY A 270 1.34 -16.50 -8.35
CA GLY A 270 1.43 -16.32 -6.91
C GLY A 270 2.62 -17.08 -6.32
N LEU A 271 3.49 -16.38 -5.61
CA LEU A 271 4.71 -16.94 -5.00
C LEU A 271 4.68 -16.70 -3.49
N LEU A 272 4.87 -17.76 -2.71
CA LEU A 272 5.04 -17.67 -1.26
C LEU A 272 6.49 -17.97 -0.90
N TRP A 273 7.19 -16.99 -0.33
CA TRP A 273 8.57 -17.12 0.12
C TRP A 273 8.61 -17.37 1.63
N GLU A 274 8.98 -18.57 2.01
CA GLU A 274 9.11 -18.99 3.40
C GLU A 274 10.58 -19.06 3.80
N GLY A 275 10.93 -18.61 4.98
CA GLY A 275 12.25 -18.78 5.56
C GLY A 275 12.53 -17.83 6.70
N SER A 276 13.53 -18.16 7.50
CA SER A 276 13.95 -17.39 8.67
C SER A 276 14.27 -15.93 8.33
N PRO A 277 14.20 -14.99 9.28
CA PRO A 277 14.66 -13.62 9.06
C PRO A 277 16.12 -13.58 8.64
N GLY A 278 16.44 -12.71 7.65
CA GLY A 278 17.83 -12.51 7.25
C GLY A 278 18.45 -13.60 6.35
N VAL A 279 17.61 -14.39 5.66
CA VAL A 279 18.06 -15.42 4.69
C VAL A 279 18.07 -14.92 3.24
N GLY A 280 17.86 -13.62 3.00
CA GLY A 280 17.99 -13.03 1.66
C GLY A 280 16.66 -12.75 0.92
N LYS A 281 15.47 -12.93 1.53
CA LYS A 281 14.17 -12.64 0.89
C LYS A 281 14.10 -11.20 0.36
N THR A 282 14.39 -10.22 1.19
CA THR A 282 14.37 -8.79 0.82
C THR A 282 15.43 -8.44 -0.22
N MET A 283 16.63 -9.00 -0.11
CA MET A 283 17.68 -8.80 -1.14
C MET A 283 17.26 -9.34 -2.49
N SER A 284 16.63 -10.52 -2.53
CA SER A 284 16.08 -11.10 -3.76
C SER A 284 15.01 -10.21 -4.38
N SER A 285 14.12 -9.63 -3.57
CA SER A 285 13.08 -8.74 -4.06
C SER A 285 13.65 -7.45 -4.66
N LEU A 286 14.67 -6.85 -4.04
CA LEU A 286 15.35 -5.66 -4.57
C LEU A 286 16.07 -5.97 -5.88
N ALA A 287 16.74 -7.12 -5.98
CA ALA A 287 17.39 -7.56 -7.21
C ALA A 287 16.37 -7.74 -8.36
N ILE A 288 15.22 -8.37 -8.08
CA ILE A 288 14.12 -8.50 -9.05
C ILE A 288 13.61 -7.12 -9.49
N ALA A 289 13.39 -6.21 -8.54
CA ALA A 289 12.90 -4.87 -8.82
C ALA A 289 13.87 -4.10 -9.73
N ASN A 290 15.18 -4.25 -9.51
CA ASN A 290 16.21 -3.62 -10.35
C ASN A 290 16.29 -4.28 -11.74
N GLU A 291 16.22 -5.60 -11.83
CA GLU A 291 16.24 -6.34 -13.10
C GLU A 291 15.03 -6.05 -14.00
N LEU A 292 13.88 -5.80 -13.36
CA LEU A 292 12.62 -5.50 -14.06
C LEU A 292 12.41 -4.00 -14.33
N ARG A 293 13.34 -3.14 -13.94
CA ARG A 293 13.22 -1.69 -14.15
C ARG A 293 12.98 -1.37 -15.65
N GLY A 294 11.96 -0.58 -15.92
CA GLY A 294 11.52 -0.24 -17.28
C GLY A 294 10.68 -1.34 -17.97
N LYS A 295 10.60 -2.56 -17.43
CA LYS A 295 9.82 -3.67 -18.01
C LYS A 295 8.56 -3.96 -17.22
N ALA A 296 8.63 -3.93 -15.92
CA ALA A 296 7.49 -4.14 -15.03
C ALA A 296 7.56 -3.21 -13.82
N THR A 297 6.40 -2.84 -13.32
CA THR A 297 6.29 -2.06 -12.08
C THR A 297 6.55 -2.97 -10.89
N PHE A 298 7.25 -2.47 -9.89
CA PHE A 298 7.47 -3.18 -8.63
C PHE A 298 6.84 -2.41 -7.47
N ILE A 299 5.90 -3.03 -6.76
CA ILE A 299 5.22 -2.45 -5.60
C ILE A 299 5.53 -3.31 -4.39
N SER A 300 6.13 -2.72 -3.37
CA SER A 300 6.38 -3.40 -2.09
C SER A 300 5.51 -2.83 -0.98
N VAL A 301 4.78 -3.72 -0.31
CA VAL A 301 3.82 -3.38 0.75
C VAL A 301 4.19 -4.17 2.00
N SER A 302 4.41 -3.47 3.11
CA SER A 302 4.56 -4.13 4.41
C SER A 302 3.18 -4.50 4.97
N SER A 303 3.03 -5.70 5.54
CA SER A 303 1.80 -6.11 6.21
C SER A 303 1.38 -5.13 7.31
N ALA A 304 2.33 -4.50 7.99
CA ALA A 304 2.07 -3.48 9.02
C ALA A 304 1.35 -2.22 8.48
N SER A 305 1.40 -1.96 7.17
CA SER A 305 0.68 -0.85 6.53
C SER A 305 -0.75 -1.18 6.13
N LEU A 306 -1.13 -2.46 6.20
CA LEU A 306 -2.45 -2.96 5.86
C LEU A 306 -3.31 -3.00 7.12
N VAL A 307 -3.98 -1.91 7.43
CA VAL A 307 -4.83 -1.80 8.64
C VAL A 307 -6.28 -2.23 8.34
N GLU A 308 -6.73 -2.04 7.11
CA GLU A 308 -8.09 -2.32 6.65
C GLU A 308 -8.05 -3.08 5.31
N PRO A 309 -9.03 -3.95 5.01
CA PRO A 309 -9.11 -4.70 3.75
C PRO A 309 -9.11 -3.80 2.50
N GLU A 310 -9.65 -2.58 2.61
CA GLU A 310 -9.69 -1.59 1.54
C GLU A 310 -8.31 -1.16 1.08
N HIS A 311 -7.32 -1.13 1.98
CA HIS A 311 -5.93 -0.85 1.62
C HIS A 311 -5.36 -1.93 0.69
N LEU A 312 -5.68 -3.19 0.96
CA LEU A 312 -5.25 -4.30 0.11
C LEU A 312 -5.89 -4.24 -1.29
N ASP A 313 -7.21 -4.02 -1.35
CA ASP A 313 -7.95 -3.86 -2.61
C ASP A 313 -7.34 -2.74 -3.47
N MET A 314 -6.97 -1.64 -2.85
CA MET A 314 -6.31 -0.51 -3.50
C MET A 314 -4.98 -0.91 -4.16
N TYR A 315 -4.10 -1.64 -3.45
CA TYR A 315 -2.81 -2.07 -4.03
C TYR A 315 -2.99 -3.03 -5.20
N PHE A 316 -3.98 -3.91 -5.13
CA PHE A 316 -4.34 -4.76 -6.27
C PHE A 316 -4.86 -3.96 -7.45
N LYS A 317 -5.69 -2.94 -7.23
CA LYS A 317 -6.15 -2.02 -8.30
C LYS A 317 -4.99 -1.27 -8.93
N MET A 318 -4.09 -0.72 -8.12
CA MET A 318 -2.88 -0.07 -8.62
C MET A 318 -2.02 -1.02 -9.46
N ALA A 319 -1.80 -2.24 -8.96
CA ALA A 319 -0.99 -3.23 -9.66
C ALA A 319 -1.60 -3.60 -11.03
N ARG A 320 -2.92 -3.78 -11.11
CA ARG A 320 -3.62 -4.05 -12.37
C ARG A 320 -3.46 -2.92 -13.39
N TRP A 321 -3.57 -1.68 -12.94
CA TRP A 321 -3.41 -0.52 -13.84
C TRP A 321 -1.99 -0.34 -14.36
N MET A 322 -1.02 -0.79 -13.59
CA MET A 322 0.39 -0.69 -13.93
C MET A 322 0.99 -1.99 -14.48
N ALA A 323 0.15 -2.99 -14.79
CA ALA A 323 0.63 -4.26 -15.32
C ALA A 323 1.48 -4.08 -16.60
N PRO A 324 2.56 -4.85 -16.79
CA PRO A 324 3.04 -5.93 -15.90
C PRO A 324 3.55 -5.42 -14.57
N THR A 325 3.19 -6.11 -13.46
CA THR A 325 3.53 -5.66 -12.11
C THR A 325 3.95 -6.83 -11.22
N VAL A 326 5.00 -6.63 -10.44
CA VAL A 326 5.33 -7.46 -9.28
C VAL A 326 4.77 -6.76 -8.04
N LEU A 327 3.80 -7.37 -7.39
CA LEU A 327 3.18 -6.89 -6.15
C LEU A 327 3.66 -7.77 -4.99
N MET A 328 4.50 -7.21 -4.14
CA MET A 328 5.08 -7.91 -3.01
C MET A 328 4.45 -7.47 -1.70
N PHE A 329 4.06 -8.45 -0.90
CA PHE A 329 3.59 -8.26 0.48
C PHE A 329 4.59 -8.88 1.44
N ASP A 330 5.19 -8.05 2.29
CA ASP A 330 6.17 -8.51 3.26
C ASP A 330 5.50 -8.90 4.58
N ASP A 331 5.96 -10.03 5.16
CA ASP A 331 5.50 -10.57 6.43
C ASP A 331 3.97 -10.86 6.50
N ILE A 332 3.41 -11.49 5.47
CA ILE A 332 1.96 -11.76 5.36
C ILE A 332 1.39 -12.61 6.51
N HIS A 333 2.23 -13.32 7.25
CA HIS A 333 1.84 -14.10 8.44
C HIS A 333 1.41 -13.21 9.64
N HIS A 334 1.64 -11.90 9.56
CA HIS A 334 1.17 -10.91 10.55
C HIS A 334 -0.13 -10.22 10.16
N MET A 335 -0.70 -10.55 9.00
CA MET A 335 -1.98 -9.99 8.57
C MET A 335 -3.14 -10.56 9.40
N ASP A 336 -4.10 -9.71 9.75
CA ASP A 336 -5.34 -10.12 10.38
C ASP A 336 -6.18 -11.02 9.45
N GLU A 337 -7.07 -11.84 10.00
CA GLU A 337 -7.89 -12.81 9.25
C GLU A 337 -8.74 -12.12 8.17
N ASP A 338 -9.28 -10.94 8.43
CA ASP A 338 -10.08 -10.17 7.46
C ASP A 338 -9.25 -9.73 6.26
N ILE A 339 -7.99 -9.31 6.48
CA ILE A 339 -7.05 -8.94 5.41
C ILE A 339 -6.61 -10.18 4.63
N GLN A 340 -6.34 -11.30 5.32
CA GLN A 340 -6.04 -12.57 4.65
C GLN A 340 -7.20 -13.02 3.75
N SER A 341 -8.44 -12.92 4.24
CA SER A 341 -9.65 -13.23 3.47
C SER A 341 -9.82 -12.33 2.24
N CYS A 342 -9.53 -11.03 2.40
CA CYS A 342 -9.51 -10.08 1.28
C CYS A 342 -8.43 -10.44 0.25
N MET A 343 -7.22 -10.82 0.71
CA MET A 343 -6.14 -11.28 -0.17
C MET A 343 -6.57 -12.49 -1.00
N LEU A 344 -7.20 -13.48 -0.36
CA LEU A 344 -7.75 -14.65 -1.03
C LEU A 344 -8.74 -14.27 -2.14
N TYR A 345 -9.66 -13.33 -1.83
CA TYR A 345 -10.65 -12.83 -2.79
C TYR A 345 -9.98 -12.10 -3.96
N GLN A 346 -8.97 -11.26 -3.71
CA GLN A 346 -8.26 -10.50 -4.75
C GLN A 346 -7.42 -11.39 -5.66
N MET A 347 -6.87 -12.49 -5.13
CA MET A 347 -6.08 -13.46 -5.91
C MET A 347 -6.96 -14.43 -6.70
N ASP A 348 -8.20 -14.68 -6.25
CA ASP A 348 -9.11 -15.61 -6.93
C ASP A 348 -9.45 -15.15 -8.36
N GLY A 349 -9.73 -16.12 -9.20
CA GLY A 349 -9.89 -15.96 -10.65
C GLY A 349 -11.02 -15.06 -11.15
N GLY A 350 -11.85 -14.49 -10.25
CA GLY A 350 -12.89 -13.52 -10.61
C GLY A 350 -12.36 -12.12 -10.98
N ASN A 351 -11.18 -11.77 -10.49
CA ASN A 351 -10.52 -10.51 -10.79
C ASN A 351 -9.54 -10.68 -11.97
N ASN A 352 -9.43 -9.66 -12.82
CA ASN A 352 -8.45 -9.70 -13.91
C ASN A 352 -7.05 -9.35 -13.35
N ASN A 353 -6.28 -10.37 -12.99
CA ASN A 353 -4.90 -10.26 -12.51
C ASN A 353 -3.85 -10.52 -13.61
N ASP A 354 -4.22 -10.39 -14.87
CA ASP A 354 -3.32 -10.64 -15.98
C ASP A 354 -2.11 -9.70 -15.96
N GLY A 355 -0.93 -10.28 -16.03
CA GLY A 355 0.33 -9.55 -15.93
C GLY A 355 0.80 -9.30 -14.49
N LEU A 356 0.17 -9.91 -13.48
CA LEU A 356 0.60 -9.78 -12.09
C LEU A 356 1.43 -10.98 -11.63
N VAL A 357 2.57 -10.68 -11.01
CA VAL A 357 3.30 -11.59 -10.13
C VAL A 357 3.09 -11.13 -8.71
N ILE A 358 2.44 -11.95 -7.88
CA ILE A 358 2.13 -11.64 -6.49
C ILE A 358 3.08 -12.43 -5.60
N ILE A 359 3.86 -11.75 -4.77
CA ILE A 359 4.82 -12.36 -3.86
C ILE A 359 4.39 -12.09 -2.43
N GLY A 360 4.21 -13.14 -1.64
CA GLY A 360 4.05 -13.03 -0.19
C GLY A 360 5.30 -13.55 0.51
N THR A 361 5.81 -12.84 1.51
CA THR A 361 6.87 -13.39 2.37
C THR A 361 6.31 -13.79 3.72
N ALA A 362 6.84 -14.86 4.28
CA ALA A 362 6.55 -15.32 5.63
C ALA A 362 7.81 -15.89 6.28
N ASN A 363 7.91 -15.73 7.59
CA ASN A 363 8.97 -16.39 8.33
C ASN A 363 8.59 -17.82 8.71
N ASP A 364 7.30 -18.04 8.95
CA ASP A 364 6.70 -19.35 9.23
C ASP A 364 5.27 -19.37 8.70
N ILE A 365 4.94 -20.38 7.92
CA ILE A 365 3.61 -20.57 7.34
C ILE A 365 2.69 -21.45 8.19
N SER A 366 3.18 -21.99 9.31
CA SER A 366 2.42 -22.96 10.14
C SER A 366 1.15 -22.38 10.75
N GLY A 367 1.09 -21.07 10.96
CA GLY A 367 -0.07 -20.32 11.49
C GLY A 367 -0.96 -19.68 10.45
N MET A 368 -0.63 -19.78 9.17
CA MET A 368 -1.40 -19.15 8.09
C MET A 368 -2.58 -20.02 7.66
N ASP A 369 -3.64 -19.38 7.13
CA ASP A 369 -4.76 -20.12 6.53
C ASP A 369 -4.25 -21.00 5.36
N LYS A 370 -4.50 -22.31 5.49
CA LYS A 370 -4.13 -23.29 4.45
C LYS A 370 -4.78 -22.99 3.10
N ALA A 371 -5.85 -22.21 3.08
CA ALA A 371 -6.48 -21.77 1.84
C ALA A 371 -5.60 -20.80 1.02
N LEU A 372 -4.61 -20.14 1.65
CA LEU A 372 -3.64 -19.28 0.94
C LEU A 372 -2.65 -20.10 0.09
N SER A 373 -2.21 -21.26 0.59
CA SER A 373 -1.13 -22.05 -0.04
C SER A 373 -1.59 -23.28 -0.82
N ASN A 374 -2.87 -23.73 -0.69
CA ASN A 374 -3.32 -25.03 -1.22
C ASN A 374 -4.32 -24.94 -2.37
N ARG A 375 -4.56 -23.79 -2.99
CA ARG A 375 -5.48 -23.66 -4.13
C ARG A 375 -4.78 -23.04 -5.34
N PRO A 376 -5.04 -23.58 -6.56
CA PRO A 376 -4.59 -22.95 -7.81
C PRO A 376 -5.05 -21.49 -7.91
N ASN A 377 -4.28 -20.65 -8.59
CA ASN A 377 -4.48 -19.21 -8.75
C ASN A 377 -4.30 -18.34 -7.50
N ARG A 378 -3.72 -18.89 -6.42
CA ARG A 378 -3.29 -18.15 -5.24
C ARG A 378 -1.78 -18.22 -5.15
N PHE A 379 -1.20 -18.60 -4.00
CA PHE A 379 0.23 -18.88 -3.94
C PHE A 379 0.50 -20.28 -4.51
N ASP A 380 0.70 -20.34 -5.84
CA ASP A 380 0.88 -21.59 -6.57
C ASP A 380 2.24 -22.24 -6.30
N VAL A 381 3.23 -21.44 -5.96
CA VAL A 381 4.60 -21.87 -5.74
C VAL A 381 5.07 -21.42 -4.37
N VAL A 382 5.46 -22.38 -3.55
CA VAL A 382 6.10 -22.14 -2.26
C VAL A 382 7.60 -22.30 -2.44
N MET A 383 8.36 -21.24 -2.17
CA MET A 383 9.82 -21.25 -2.24
C MET A 383 10.37 -21.12 -0.83
N ARG A 384 11.18 -22.12 -0.44
CA ARG A 384 11.82 -22.13 0.88
C ARG A 384 13.23 -21.55 0.79
N PHE A 385 13.43 -20.50 1.54
CA PHE A 385 14.74 -19.90 1.74
C PHE A 385 15.41 -20.60 2.91
N PRO A 386 16.40 -21.45 2.66
CA PRO A 386 17.07 -22.20 3.74
C PRO A 386 17.96 -21.27 4.58
N ASP A 387 18.20 -21.68 5.80
CA ASP A 387 19.28 -21.08 6.57
C ASP A 387 20.62 -21.34 5.84
N PRO A 388 21.57 -20.38 5.89
CA PRO A 388 22.80 -20.47 5.12
C PRO A 388 23.65 -21.67 5.56
N ASP A 389 24.00 -22.54 4.63
CA ASP A 389 24.99 -23.61 4.85
C ASP A 389 26.41 -23.04 4.96
N LEU A 390 27.37 -23.89 5.22
CA LEU A 390 28.75 -23.46 5.42
C LEU A 390 29.34 -22.71 4.23
N GLU A 391 29.07 -23.17 3.01
CA GLU A 391 29.62 -22.57 1.80
C GLU A 391 28.93 -21.24 1.50
N THR A 392 27.64 -21.14 1.73
CA THR A 392 26.87 -19.89 1.63
C THR A 392 27.38 -18.86 2.62
N ARG A 393 27.65 -19.26 3.89
CA ARG A 393 28.23 -18.35 4.89
C ARG A 393 29.62 -17.88 4.48
N LYS A 394 30.49 -18.78 3.96
CA LYS A 394 31.82 -18.41 3.46
C LYS A 394 31.74 -17.41 2.33
N THR A 395 30.90 -17.67 1.34
CA THR A 395 30.69 -16.76 0.19
C THR A 395 30.24 -15.37 0.64
N PHE A 396 29.28 -15.31 1.58
CA PHE A 396 28.80 -14.05 2.11
C PHE A 396 29.87 -13.32 2.93
N LEU A 397 30.59 -14.01 3.80
CA LEU A 397 31.71 -13.42 4.56
C LEU A 397 32.84 -12.93 3.65
N CYS A 398 33.15 -13.64 2.58
CA CYS A 398 34.11 -13.16 1.58
C CYS A 398 33.69 -11.82 0.98
N SER A 399 32.42 -11.63 0.67
CA SER A 399 31.91 -10.35 0.16
C SER A 399 31.99 -9.24 1.20
N LEU A 400 31.59 -9.51 2.44
CA LEU A 400 31.64 -8.55 3.56
C LEU A 400 33.06 -8.12 3.92
N LEU A 401 34.04 -9.04 3.83
CA LEU A 401 35.43 -8.82 4.19
C LEU A 401 36.32 -8.41 3.00
N SER A 402 35.71 -7.97 1.90
CA SER A 402 36.43 -7.51 0.69
C SER A 402 37.40 -6.35 0.93
N PHE A 403 37.25 -5.62 2.05
CA PHE A 403 38.16 -4.55 2.49
C PHE A 403 39.49 -5.06 3.06
N ILE A 404 39.65 -6.36 3.30
CA ILE A 404 40.91 -6.96 3.74
C ILE A 404 41.73 -7.30 2.49
N ASP A 405 42.82 -6.59 2.30
CA ASP A 405 43.69 -6.72 1.09
C ASP A 405 44.37 -8.07 0.96
N SER A 406 44.72 -8.70 2.07
CA SER A 406 45.40 -10.01 2.03
C SER A 406 44.41 -11.15 1.87
N ASP A 407 44.45 -11.84 0.72
CA ASP A 407 43.59 -12.98 0.43
C ASP A 407 43.78 -14.13 1.45
N ASP A 408 45.02 -14.44 1.82
CA ASP A 408 45.32 -15.52 2.80
C ASP A 408 44.67 -15.21 4.15
N LYS A 409 44.81 -13.97 4.67
CA LYS A 409 44.21 -13.56 5.94
C LYS A 409 42.68 -13.55 5.84
N ARG A 410 42.15 -13.07 4.73
CA ARG A 410 40.70 -13.06 4.51
C ARG A 410 40.11 -14.46 4.52
N ILE A 411 40.75 -15.41 3.83
CA ILE A 411 40.33 -16.81 3.77
C ILE A 411 40.41 -17.48 5.17
N GLU A 412 41.44 -17.20 5.95
CA GLU A 412 41.56 -17.68 7.31
C GLU A 412 40.39 -17.19 8.19
N ILE A 413 40.14 -15.90 8.22
CA ILE A 413 39.02 -15.28 8.96
C ILE A 413 37.70 -15.88 8.53
N VAL A 414 37.44 -15.95 7.21
CA VAL A 414 36.21 -16.50 6.64
C VAL A 414 35.96 -17.93 7.11
N ASN A 415 36.99 -18.78 7.07
CA ASN A 415 36.86 -20.17 7.51
C ASN A 415 36.53 -20.27 8.99
N ASP A 416 37.22 -19.52 9.83
CA ASP A 416 37.01 -19.57 11.27
C ASP A 416 35.65 -19.03 11.69
N VAL A 417 35.25 -17.87 11.16
CA VAL A 417 33.94 -17.27 11.43
C VAL A 417 32.82 -18.16 10.90
N ALA A 418 32.93 -18.66 9.65
CA ALA A 418 31.92 -19.53 9.08
C ALA A 418 31.72 -20.83 9.88
N ASN A 419 32.78 -21.42 10.41
CA ASN A 419 32.67 -22.60 11.24
C ASN A 419 32.02 -22.34 12.61
N ARG A 420 32.25 -21.16 13.22
CA ARG A 420 31.69 -20.79 14.52
C ARG A 420 30.23 -20.34 14.42
N THR A 421 29.76 -19.92 13.26
CA THR A 421 28.42 -19.31 13.03
C THR A 421 27.41 -20.30 12.47
N ASN A 422 27.51 -21.56 12.79
CA ASN A 422 26.53 -22.55 12.36
C ASN A 422 25.12 -22.24 12.93
N GLY A 423 24.11 -22.22 12.07
CA GLY A 423 22.72 -21.87 12.45
C GLY A 423 22.42 -20.38 12.54
N LEU A 424 23.40 -19.50 12.28
CA LEU A 424 23.17 -18.06 12.20
C LEU A 424 22.79 -17.66 10.77
N SER A 425 21.89 -16.66 10.66
CA SER A 425 21.48 -16.09 9.37
C SER A 425 22.50 -15.06 8.85
N MET A 426 22.33 -14.60 7.61
CA MET A 426 23.20 -13.60 6.96
C MET A 426 23.28 -12.29 7.76
N VAL A 427 22.20 -11.85 8.37
CA VAL A 427 22.17 -10.62 9.19
C VAL A 427 23.09 -10.73 10.39
N HIS A 428 23.23 -11.92 11.01
CA HIS A 428 24.17 -12.11 12.11
C HIS A 428 25.62 -12.02 11.63
N LEU A 429 25.92 -12.53 10.44
CA LEU A 429 27.27 -12.42 9.86
C LEU A 429 27.62 -10.97 9.53
N GLU A 430 26.68 -10.21 9.00
CA GLU A 430 26.82 -8.77 8.77
C GLU A 430 27.06 -8.02 10.08
N GLU A 431 26.30 -8.35 11.12
CA GLU A 431 26.46 -7.76 12.46
C GLU A 431 27.84 -8.04 13.06
N ILE A 432 28.41 -9.23 12.87
CA ILE A 432 29.79 -9.57 13.30
C ILE A 432 30.78 -8.58 12.66
N VAL A 433 30.73 -8.43 11.36
CA VAL A 433 31.66 -7.54 10.64
C VAL A 433 31.44 -6.07 11.03
N ARG A 434 30.16 -5.67 11.18
CA ARG A 434 29.80 -4.32 11.61
C ARG A 434 30.33 -4.00 13.02
N ARG A 435 30.14 -4.92 13.98
CA ARG A 435 30.66 -4.76 15.35
C ARG A 435 32.18 -4.66 15.38
N ALA A 436 32.86 -5.54 14.67
CA ALA A 436 34.33 -5.50 14.61
C ALA A 436 34.81 -4.13 14.12
N ARG A 437 34.19 -3.59 13.07
CA ARG A 437 34.51 -2.24 12.55
C ARG A 437 34.21 -1.14 13.57
N ILE A 438 33.04 -1.17 14.20
CA ILE A 438 32.68 -0.16 15.21
C ILE A 438 33.66 -0.18 16.37
N ASN A 439 34.02 -1.38 16.89
CA ASN A 439 34.93 -1.49 18.00
C ASN A 439 36.32 -0.90 17.68
N GLU A 440 36.84 -1.15 16.49
CA GLU A 440 38.14 -0.60 16.08
C GLU A 440 38.07 0.94 15.90
N ILE A 441 37.03 1.45 15.29
CA ILE A 441 36.83 2.91 15.13
C ILE A 441 36.72 3.61 16.50
N VAL A 442 36.04 3.01 17.46
CA VAL A 442 35.86 3.60 18.82
C VAL A 442 37.19 3.70 19.56
N ILE A 443 38.13 2.73 19.35
CA ILE A 443 39.47 2.78 19.97
C ILE A 443 40.48 3.58 19.14
N GLY A 444 40.06 4.14 18.02
CA GLY A 444 40.90 5.01 17.17
C GLY A 444 41.77 4.26 16.17
N ASN A 445 41.44 3.03 15.84
CA ASN A 445 42.14 2.24 14.82
C ASN A 445 41.40 2.36 13.46
N ASP A 446 42.18 2.55 12.40
CA ASP A 446 41.68 2.54 11.02
C ASP A 446 41.67 1.14 10.39
N TYR A 447 42.09 0.13 11.11
CA TYR A 447 42.28 -1.25 10.61
C TYR A 447 41.50 -2.25 11.46
N VAL A 448 40.75 -3.14 10.79
CA VAL A 448 40.03 -4.24 11.41
C VAL A 448 40.85 -5.52 11.23
N GLY A 449 41.34 -6.07 12.35
CA GLY A 449 42.19 -7.26 12.35
C GLY A 449 41.42 -8.57 12.57
N TYR A 450 42.15 -9.68 12.47
CA TYR A 450 41.63 -11.01 12.73
C TYR A 450 41.01 -11.12 14.14
N ASP A 451 41.74 -10.69 15.17
CA ASP A 451 41.29 -10.79 16.56
C ASP A 451 40.01 -10.00 16.84
N SER A 452 39.85 -8.82 16.21
CA SER A 452 38.66 -7.99 16.34
C SER A 452 37.42 -8.67 15.77
N ILE A 453 37.55 -9.33 14.61
CA ILE A 453 36.46 -10.06 13.96
C ILE A 453 36.07 -11.28 14.77
N LEU A 454 37.06 -12.05 15.29
CA LEU A 454 36.77 -13.21 16.12
C LEU A 454 36.14 -12.83 17.45
N SER A 455 36.60 -11.75 18.10
CA SER A 455 35.97 -11.24 19.33
C SER A 455 34.49 -10.84 19.08
N ALA A 456 34.22 -10.10 18.02
CA ALA A 456 32.85 -9.75 17.63
C ALA A 456 32.01 -11.02 17.28
N CYS A 457 32.62 -12.02 16.66
CA CYS A 457 31.95 -13.29 16.37
C CYS A 457 31.54 -14.00 17.67
N ASP A 458 32.45 -14.14 18.63
CA ASP A 458 32.13 -14.79 19.89
C ASP A 458 31.06 -14.05 20.68
N GLU A 459 31.05 -12.70 20.67
CA GLU A 459 30.02 -11.88 21.28
C GLU A 459 28.64 -12.13 20.65
N VAL A 460 28.53 -12.15 19.32
CA VAL A 460 27.29 -12.37 18.60
C VAL A 460 26.76 -13.78 18.82
N VAL A 461 27.65 -14.81 18.77
CA VAL A 461 27.28 -16.21 19.01
C VAL A 461 26.73 -16.38 20.44
N VAL A 462 27.44 -15.87 21.46
CA VAL A 462 27.00 -15.93 22.86
C VAL A 462 25.66 -15.22 23.06
N SER A 463 25.47 -14.04 22.45
CA SER A 463 24.20 -13.30 22.51
C SER A 463 23.06 -14.10 21.89
N TYR A 464 23.29 -14.71 20.72
CA TYR A 464 22.29 -15.52 20.03
C TYR A 464 21.91 -16.78 20.83
N GLU A 465 22.89 -17.52 21.36
CA GLU A 465 22.63 -18.69 22.19
C GLU A 465 21.88 -18.34 23.48
N SER A 466 22.22 -17.21 24.11
CA SER A 466 21.57 -16.74 25.32
C SER A 466 20.10 -16.41 25.08
N LEU A 467 19.80 -15.74 23.96
CA LEU A 467 18.44 -15.42 23.54
C LEU A 467 17.63 -16.70 23.24
N ASN A 468 18.20 -17.65 22.52
CA ASN A 468 17.53 -18.92 22.23
C ASN A 468 17.19 -19.70 23.51
N LYS A 469 18.10 -19.76 24.46
CA LYS A 469 17.85 -20.39 25.78
C LYS A 469 16.69 -19.72 26.53
N LEU A 470 16.58 -18.39 26.49
CA LEU A 470 15.47 -17.66 27.11
C LEU A 470 14.13 -17.96 26.42
N TYR A 471 14.11 -18.04 25.10
CA TYR A 471 12.90 -18.40 24.35
C TYR A 471 12.45 -19.84 24.60
N ASP A 472 13.37 -20.79 24.65
CA ASP A 472 13.05 -22.17 24.93
C ASP A 472 12.45 -22.33 26.36
N GLN A 473 12.99 -21.63 27.35
CA GLN A 473 12.46 -21.60 28.72
C GLN A 473 11.06 -20.97 28.77
N GLN A 474 10.80 -19.88 28.04
CA GLN A 474 9.48 -19.26 27.97
C GLN A 474 8.47 -20.19 27.29
N THR A 475 8.88 -20.89 26.25
CA THR A 475 8.03 -21.83 25.48
C THR A 475 7.66 -23.04 26.34
N GLU A 476 8.58 -23.59 27.12
CA GLU A 476 8.30 -24.67 28.07
C GLU A 476 7.36 -24.22 29.21
N HIS A 477 7.56 -23.01 29.74
CA HIS A 477 6.69 -22.46 30.79
C HIS A 477 5.23 -22.24 30.28
N THR A 478 5.07 -21.88 29.02
CA THR A 478 3.74 -21.60 28.45
C THR A 478 3.06 -22.89 28.00
N ARG A 479 3.79 -23.88 27.48
CA ARG A 479 3.28 -25.25 27.24
C ARG A 479 2.76 -25.89 28.53
N ASN A 480 3.47 -25.74 29.63
CA ASN A 480 3.06 -26.25 30.93
C ASN A 480 1.79 -25.53 31.51
N ARG A 481 1.42 -24.37 30.97
CA ARG A 481 0.16 -23.64 31.30
C ARG A 481 -0.98 -23.89 30.34
N GLY A 482 -0.85 -24.80 29.36
CA GLY A 482 -1.92 -25.17 28.42
C GLY A 482 -2.31 -24.09 27.40
N MET A 483 -1.45 -23.10 27.18
CA MET A 483 -1.65 -22.09 26.15
C MET A 483 -0.87 -22.43 24.88
N ASN A 484 -1.51 -22.27 23.71
CA ASN A 484 -0.83 -22.37 22.43
C ASN A 484 0.19 -21.22 22.29
N VAL A 485 1.44 -21.54 22.09
CA VAL A 485 2.53 -20.57 21.92
C VAL A 485 2.98 -20.57 20.50
N HIS A 486 2.72 -19.47 19.79
CA HIS A 486 3.51 -19.13 18.61
C HIS A 486 4.89 -18.67 19.05
N ARG A 487 5.93 -19.29 18.53
CA ARG A 487 7.34 -18.91 18.76
C ARG A 487 7.54 -17.50 18.15
N PRO A 488 7.74 -16.44 18.95
CA PRO A 488 8.03 -15.12 18.36
C PRO A 488 9.43 -15.20 17.77
N LEU A 489 9.52 -15.02 16.47
CA LEU A 489 10.79 -14.96 15.76
C LEU A 489 11.58 -13.72 16.19
N LEU A 490 12.87 -13.91 16.35
CA LEU A 490 13.89 -13.02 16.94
C LEU A 490 14.05 -11.61 16.34
N THR A 491 13.13 -11.13 15.51
CA THR A 491 13.23 -9.85 14.80
C THR A 491 12.92 -8.60 15.61
N ARG A 492 12.43 -8.71 16.87
CA ARG A 492 12.09 -7.54 17.69
C ARG A 492 13.20 -7.01 18.61
N ALA A 493 14.33 -7.67 18.72
CA ALA A 493 15.37 -7.29 19.68
C ALA A 493 16.53 -6.46 19.11
N ILE A 494 16.59 -6.26 17.80
CA ILE A 494 17.64 -5.43 17.17
C ILE A 494 16.98 -4.48 16.17
N GLY A 495 16.09 -3.64 16.69
CA GLY A 495 15.52 -2.53 15.96
C GLY A 495 15.94 -1.23 16.63
N VAL A 496 16.94 -0.56 16.10
CA VAL A 496 17.11 0.89 16.13
C VAL A 496 17.34 1.32 14.71
#